data_cf6a13cd7ebea3ff8d5bc100b8fa8a34
#
_entry.id   cf6a13cd7ebea3ff8d5bc100b8fa8a34
#
_cell.length_a   1.000
_cell.length_b   1.000
_cell.length_c   1.000
_cell.angle_alpha   90.00
_cell.angle_beta   90.00
_cell.angle_gamma   90.00
#
_symmetry.space_group_name_H-M   'P 1'
#
loop_
_entity.id
_entity.type
_entity.pdbx_description
1 polymer ?
#
loop_
_entity_poly.entity_id
_entity_poly.type
_entity_poly.pdbx_seq_one_letter_code
_entity_poly.pdbx_strand_id
1 'polypeptide(L)'
;MKNTIIATLAFVVSAGLSWAGAPEGKEIYTAKCAPCHGANGEGKAAIAKMFNVTQAPLASKEVQARTDEELKQVILKGQGKMKPVAGVTEKQAADVVAFVRTLK
;
A
#
# COMPACT_ATOMS: atom_id res chain seq x y z
N MET A 1 -53.52 -12.34 21.01
CA MET A 1 -52.55 -12.79 20.02
C MET A 1 -51.35 -11.85 20.06
N LYS A 2 -50.25 -12.32 20.54
CA LYS A 2 -49.04 -11.52 20.60
C LYS A 2 -48.24 -11.80 19.32
N ASN A 3 -48.21 -10.84 18.40
CA ASN A 3 -47.33 -10.91 17.24
C ASN A 3 -45.94 -10.52 17.71
N THR A 4 -45.09 -11.51 17.90
CA THR A 4 -43.68 -11.26 18.15
C THR A 4 -43.03 -10.98 16.79
N ILE A 5 -42.81 -9.72 16.50
CA ILE A 5 -41.99 -9.32 15.33
C ILE A 5 -40.55 -9.58 15.73
N ILE A 6 -40.01 -10.67 15.25
CA ILE A 6 -38.56 -10.93 15.33
C ILE A 6 -37.90 -10.04 14.29
N ALA A 7 -37.39 -8.90 14.73
CA ALA A 7 -36.54 -8.09 13.90
C ALA A 7 -35.23 -8.85 13.71
N THR A 8 -35.07 -9.51 12.57
CA THR A 8 -33.80 -10.08 12.18
C THR A 8 -32.87 -8.92 11.84
N LEU A 9 -31.97 -8.62 12.75
CA LEU A 9 -30.90 -7.66 12.49
C LEU A 9 -29.97 -8.31 11.48
N ALA A 10 -30.11 -7.94 10.20
CA ALA A 10 -29.17 -8.35 9.18
C ALA A 10 -27.85 -7.62 9.47
N PHE A 11 -26.89 -8.33 10.00
CA PHE A 11 -25.51 -7.86 10.10
C PHE A 11 -24.94 -7.85 8.69
N VAL A 12 -24.99 -6.70 8.04
CA VAL A 12 -24.26 -6.50 6.79
C VAL A 12 -22.80 -6.33 7.15
N VAL A 13 -22.07 -7.45 7.14
CA VAL A 13 -20.62 -7.38 7.14
C VAL A 13 -20.24 -6.88 5.75
N SER A 14 -20.08 -5.58 5.61
CA SER A 14 -19.45 -5.03 4.43
C SER A 14 -17.99 -5.47 4.49
N ALA A 15 -17.64 -6.52 3.74
CA ALA A 15 -16.27 -6.81 3.36
C ALA A 15 -15.83 -5.71 2.40
N GLY A 16 -15.83 -4.45 2.85
CA GLY A 16 -15.27 -3.34 2.11
C GLY A 16 -13.78 -3.58 1.97
N LEU A 17 -13.21 -3.22 0.82
CA LEU A 17 -11.78 -3.01 0.68
C LEU A 17 -11.33 -2.16 1.85
N SER A 18 -10.80 -2.85 2.86
CA SER A 18 -10.34 -2.21 4.07
C SER A 18 -9.02 -1.53 3.78
N TRP A 19 -9.05 -0.22 3.68
CA TRP A 19 -7.84 0.59 3.72
C TRP A 19 -7.44 0.85 5.18
N ALA A 20 -7.92 0.00 6.09
CA ALA A 20 -7.43 -0.09 7.46
C ALA A 20 -5.93 -0.35 7.40
N GLY A 21 -5.16 0.47 8.08
CA GLY A 21 -3.69 0.43 8.03
C GLY A 21 -3.08 1.49 7.13
N ALA A 22 -3.85 2.17 6.27
CA ALA A 22 -3.31 3.24 5.43
C ALA A 22 -2.68 4.40 6.22
N PRO A 23 -3.24 4.89 7.35
CA PRO A 23 -2.59 5.90 8.18
C PRO A 23 -1.25 5.43 8.74
N GLU A 24 -1.17 4.20 9.25
CA GLU A 24 0.06 3.58 9.75
C GLU A 24 1.06 3.36 8.60
N GLY A 25 0.56 2.92 7.46
CA GLY A 25 1.36 2.75 6.25
C GLY A 25 1.95 4.06 5.75
N LYS A 26 1.21 5.16 5.86
CA LYS A 26 1.71 6.48 5.50
C LYS A 26 2.91 6.90 6.35
N GLU A 27 2.89 6.64 7.63
CA GLU A 27 4.02 6.94 8.51
C GLU A 27 5.27 6.17 8.10
N ILE A 28 5.12 4.87 7.84
CA ILE A 28 6.23 4.01 7.41
C ILE A 28 6.72 4.44 6.03
N TYR A 29 5.80 4.70 5.11
CA TYR A 29 6.11 5.17 3.77
C TYR A 29 6.91 6.47 3.80
N THR A 30 6.47 7.44 4.58
CA THR A 30 7.15 8.74 4.69
C THR A 30 8.58 8.59 5.20
N ALA A 31 8.81 7.70 6.17
CA ALA A 31 10.13 7.48 6.73
C ALA A 31 11.05 6.65 5.84
N LYS A 32 10.53 5.61 5.16
CA LYS A 32 11.35 4.58 4.52
C LYS A 32 11.24 4.52 2.99
N CYS A 33 10.17 5.01 2.42
CA CYS A 33 9.89 4.89 0.99
C CYS A 33 9.99 6.24 0.26
N ALA A 34 9.47 7.30 0.87
CA ALA A 34 9.46 8.64 0.29
C ALA A 34 10.85 9.18 -0.08
N PRO A 35 11.96 8.86 0.63
CA PRO A 35 13.29 9.31 0.22
C PRO A 35 13.64 8.94 -1.22
N CYS A 36 13.14 7.82 -1.73
CA CYS A 36 13.37 7.39 -3.12
C CYS A 36 12.15 7.59 -4.01
N HIS A 37 10.94 7.40 -3.47
CA HIS A 37 9.70 7.41 -4.26
C HIS A 37 8.96 8.75 -4.25
N GLY A 38 9.34 9.70 -3.41
CA GLY A 38 8.61 10.94 -3.24
C GLY A 38 7.45 10.83 -2.26
N ALA A 39 6.98 11.96 -1.74
CA ALA A 39 5.93 12.00 -0.71
C ALA A 39 4.60 11.37 -1.17
N ASN A 40 4.30 11.44 -2.47
CA ASN A 40 3.09 10.92 -3.07
C ASN A 40 3.36 9.80 -4.10
N GLY A 41 4.52 9.17 -4.02
CA GLY A 41 4.89 8.10 -4.94
C GLY A 41 5.21 8.55 -6.36
N GLU A 42 5.37 9.84 -6.58
CA GLU A 42 5.64 10.43 -7.89
C GLU A 42 7.02 10.09 -8.46
N GLY A 43 7.90 9.56 -7.63
CA GLY A 43 9.29 9.33 -7.95
C GLY A 43 10.16 10.57 -7.73
N LYS A 44 11.46 10.38 -7.81
CA LYS A 44 12.45 11.46 -7.72
C LYS A 44 13.44 11.34 -8.88
N ALA A 45 13.49 12.36 -9.71
CA ALA A 45 14.39 12.38 -10.88
C ALA A 45 15.85 12.15 -10.50
N ALA A 46 16.32 12.73 -9.40
CA ALA A 46 17.68 12.55 -8.91
C ALA A 46 17.99 11.09 -8.56
N ILE A 47 17.03 10.39 -7.95
CA ILE A 47 17.17 8.97 -7.59
C ILE A 47 17.17 8.10 -8.85
N ALA A 48 16.23 8.35 -9.77
CA ALA A 48 16.17 7.62 -11.03
C ALA A 48 17.47 7.75 -11.81
N LYS A 49 18.04 8.95 -11.86
CA LYS A 49 19.30 9.22 -12.51
C LYS A 49 20.48 8.53 -11.80
N MET A 50 20.52 8.60 -10.47
CA MET A 50 21.59 7.99 -9.66
C MET A 50 21.67 6.48 -9.90
N PHE A 51 20.53 5.80 -9.95
CA PHE A 51 20.46 4.35 -10.14
C PHE A 51 20.32 3.94 -11.61
N ASN A 52 20.25 4.90 -12.53
CA ASN A 52 20.04 4.66 -13.95
C ASN A 52 18.82 3.78 -14.23
N VAL A 53 17.69 4.17 -13.65
CA VAL A 53 16.41 3.45 -13.77
C VAL A 53 15.31 4.42 -14.16
N THR A 54 14.22 3.86 -14.70
CA THR A 54 12.96 4.58 -14.86
C THR A 54 12.06 4.19 -13.70
N GLN A 55 11.64 5.18 -12.89
CA GLN A 55 10.67 4.95 -11.81
C GLN A 55 9.26 5.15 -12.35
N ALA A 56 8.43 4.10 -12.31
CA ALA A 56 7.00 4.26 -12.53
C ALA A 56 6.39 4.93 -11.29
N PRO A 57 5.55 5.97 -11.45
CA PRO A 57 4.81 6.52 -10.31
C PRO A 57 3.98 5.43 -9.63
N LEU A 58 3.91 5.45 -8.31
CA LEU A 58 3.16 4.42 -7.57
C LEU A 58 1.66 4.49 -7.86
N ALA A 59 1.14 5.65 -8.29
CA ALA A 59 -0.23 5.82 -8.73
C ALA A 59 -0.49 5.28 -10.14
N SER A 60 0.54 4.88 -10.87
CA SER A 60 0.42 4.43 -12.28
C SER A 60 -0.44 3.17 -12.39
N LYS A 61 -1.03 2.98 -13.57
CA LYS A 61 -1.80 1.76 -13.88
C LYS A 61 -0.94 0.50 -13.73
N GLU A 62 0.32 0.57 -14.13
CA GLU A 62 1.26 -0.56 -14.04
C GLU A 62 1.43 -1.03 -12.60
N VAL A 63 1.68 -0.11 -11.68
CA VAL A 63 1.84 -0.42 -10.27
C VAL A 63 0.51 -0.86 -9.65
N GLN A 64 -0.57 -0.12 -9.92
CA GLN A 64 -1.88 -0.40 -9.34
C GLN A 64 -2.51 -1.70 -9.85
N ALA A 65 -2.08 -2.20 -11.01
CA ALA A 65 -2.52 -3.49 -11.56
C ALA A 65 -1.87 -4.70 -10.87
N ARG A 66 -0.77 -4.49 -10.15
CA ARG A 66 -0.11 -5.57 -9.39
C ARG A 66 -0.94 -5.91 -8.15
N THR A 67 -0.88 -7.17 -7.74
CA THR A 67 -1.59 -7.62 -6.54
C THR A 67 -0.97 -7.04 -5.28
N ASP A 68 -1.76 -6.96 -4.20
CA ASP A 68 -1.25 -6.52 -2.90
C ASP A 68 -0.10 -7.38 -2.42
N GLU A 69 -0.19 -8.70 -2.65
CA GLU A 69 0.88 -9.63 -2.29
C GLU A 69 2.17 -9.36 -3.07
N GLU A 70 2.07 -9.10 -4.37
CA GLU A 70 3.24 -8.75 -5.19
C GLU A 70 3.90 -7.47 -4.69
N LEU A 71 3.12 -6.42 -4.42
CA LEU A 71 3.65 -5.17 -3.90
C LEU A 71 4.29 -5.35 -2.52
N LYS A 72 3.67 -6.16 -1.67
CA LYS A 72 4.23 -6.51 -0.36
C LYS A 72 5.57 -7.22 -0.50
N GLN A 73 5.69 -8.16 -1.42
CA GLN A 73 6.94 -8.87 -1.65
C GLN A 73 8.05 -7.96 -2.19
N VAL A 74 7.71 -6.96 -3.00
CA VAL A 74 8.68 -5.95 -3.45
C VAL A 74 9.26 -5.19 -2.26
N ILE A 75 8.43 -4.82 -1.30
CA ILE A 75 8.89 -4.14 -0.07
C ILE A 75 9.80 -5.05 0.74
N LEU A 76 9.40 -6.30 0.95
CA LEU A 76 10.10 -7.24 1.83
C LEU A 76 11.36 -7.84 1.20
N LYS A 77 11.37 -8.06 -0.10
CA LYS A 77 12.44 -8.76 -0.82
C LYS A 77 13.20 -7.89 -1.82
N GLY A 78 12.69 -6.72 -2.15
CA GLY A 78 13.24 -5.85 -3.16
C GLY A 78 12.88 -6.28 -4.58
N GLN A 79 13.23 -5.46 -5.53
CA GLN A 79 13.06 -5.70 -6.97
C GLN A 79 14.03 -4.83 -7.75
N GLY A 80 14.84 -5.44 -8.61
CA GLY A 80 15.82 -4.71 -9.40
C GLY A 80 16.78 -3.90 -8.52
N LYS A 81 16.86 -2.61 -8.76
CA LYS A 81 17.70 -1.69 -7.97
C LYS A 81 17.08 -1.32 -6.62
N MET A 82 15.79 -1.60 -6.41
CA MET A 82 15.14 -1.40 -5.12
C MET A 82 15.54 -2.52 -4.18
N LYS A 83 16.24 -2.17 -3.11
CA LYS A 83 16.64 -3.12 -2.07
C LYS A 83 15.46 -3.44 -1.15
N PRO A 84 15.49 -4.59 -0.46
CA PRO A 84 14.54 -4.86 0.61
C PRO A 84 14.53 -3.71 1.63
N VAL A 85 13.33 -3.33 2.08
CA VAL A 85 13.19 -2.29 3.10
C VAL A 85 13.44 -2.90 4.47
N ALA A 86 14.57 -2.54 5.08
CA ALA A 86 14.96 -3.06 6.39
C ALA A 86 14.01 -2.62 7.50
N GLY A 87 13.75 -3.51 8.46
CA GLY A 87 12.96 -3.19 9.65
C GLY A 87 11.45 -3.10 9.43
N VAL A 88 10.95 -3.61 8.30
CA VAL A 88 9.52 -3.65 8.00
C VAL A 88 9.01 -5.07 8.14
N THR A 89 8.00 -5.25 8.98
CA THR A 89 7.31 -6.54 9.15
C THR A 89 6.32 -6.77 8.01
N GLU A 90 5.83 -8.01 7.86
CA GLU A 90 4.78 -8.32 6.88
C GLU A 90 3.53 -7.46 7.06
N LYS A 91 3.09 -7.26 8.31
CA LYS A 91 1.96 -6.39 8.61
C LYS A 91 2.22 -4.95 8.21
N GLN A 92 3.40 -4.43 8.51
CA GLN A 92 3.79 -3.08 8.13
C GLN A 92 3.88 -2.93 6.61
N ALA A 93 4.39 -3.92 5.90
CA ALA A 93 4.40 -3.92 4.45
C ALA A 93 2.98 -3.89 3.87
N ALA A 94 2.06 -4.67 4.45
CA ALA A 94 0.64 -4.62 4.08
C ALA A 94 0.02 -3.25 4.33
N ASP A 95 0.37 -2.59 5.43
CA ASP A 95 -0.10 -1.24 5.73
C ASP A 95 0.44 -0.21 4.70
N VAL A 96 1.70 -0.35 4.31
CA VAL A 96 2.28 0.49 3.24
C VAL A 96 1.57 0.27 1.91
N VAL A 97 1.26 -0.96 1.56
CA VAL A 97 0.47 -1.25 0.34
C VAL A 97 -0.90 -0.60 0.41
N ALA A 98 -1.57 -0.65 1.56
CA ALA A 98 -2.85 0.03 1.76
C ALA A 98 -2.71 1.55 1.51
N PHE A 99 -1.65 2.16 1.98
CA PHE A 99 -1.36 3.57 1.69
C PHE A 99 -1.11 3.81 0.21
N VAL A 100 -0.30 2.98 -0.45
CA VAL A 100 -0.02 3.08 -1.89
C VAL A 100 -1.30 3.03 -2.72
N ARG A 101 -2.29 2.23 -2.30
CA ARG A 101 -3.59 2.18 -2.98
C ARG A 101 -4.38 3.49 -2.88
N THR A 102 -4.05 4.35 -1.94
CA THR A 102 -4.69 5.67 -1.82
C THR A 102 -4.12 6.70 -2.80
N LEU A 103 -2.99 6.42 -3.42
CA LEU A 103 -2.26 7.38 -4.28
C LEU A 103 -2.84 7.50 -5.70
N LYS A 104 -3.70 6.62 -6.09
CA LYS A 104 -4.28 6.60 -7.44
C LYS A 104 -5.34 7.68 -7.63
#